data_9c72820c8945629a8e549a07f60a1244
#
_entry.id   9c72820c8945629a8e549a07f60a1244
#
_cell.length_a   1.000
_cell.length_b   1.000
_cell.length_c   1.000
_cell.angle_alpha   90.00
_cell.angle_beta   90.00
_cell.angle_gamma   90.00
#
_symmetry.space_group_name_H-M   'P 1'
#
loop_
_entity.id
_entity.type
_entity.pdbx_description
1 polymer ?
#
loop_
_entity_poly.entity_id
_entity_poly.type
_entity_poly.pdbx_seq_one_letter_code
_entity_poly.pdbx_strand_id
1 'polypeptide(L)'
;NKKGVPCITVSKTPNTSSFNEQGINKIVITKQDILKSGAIDINDVLKLIPGLDIFQSGQMGQQTSIFSRGSESNHTLVLLNGIAINDQSTTDGLHDFGQDFIQTIQQVEIYKGSNGAHFGPSAIAGAINFITDIDYINTYSVSGFNFKNNSFDTNYTKINDNNWHLNFKGSVVQSETDSAIAKGNENDGARNFQINLNAIKWINENLKFKSTLYSRNTKADYDGSASNETG
;
A
#
# COMPACT_ATOMS: atom_id res chain seq x y z
N ASN A 1 39.94 5.23 -2.28
CA ASN A 1 39.28 3.95 -2.58
C ASN A 1 38.84 3.30 -1.27
N LYS A 2 37.65 3.71 -0.76
CA LYS A 2 37.00 2.98 0.33
C LYS A 2 36.23 1.82 -0.34
N LYS A 3 36.75 0.61 -0.21
CA LYS A 3 36.01 -0.62 -0.52
C LYS A 3 34.82 -0.67 0.43
N GLY A 4 33.59 -0.60 -0.11
CA GLY A 4 32.39 -0.74 0.68
C GLY A 4 32.36 -2.12 1.34
N VAL A 5 32.27 -2.15 2.65
CA VAL A 5 32.06 -3.39 3.40
C VAL A 5 30.64 -3.87 3.10
N PRO A 6 30.45 -5.14 2.69
CA PRO A 6 29.10 -5.65 2.42
C PRO A 6 28.27 -5.60 3.71
N CYS A 7 27.19 -4.85 3.69
CA CYS A 7 26.26 -4.78 4.81
C CYS A 7 25.41 -6.05 4.82
N ILE A 8 25.54 -6.88 5.85
CA ILE A 8 24.64 -8.02 6.07
C ILE A 8 23.40 -7.47 6.75
N THR A 9 22.34 -7.31 5.99
CA THR A 9 21.04 -6.97 6.56
C THR A 9 20.32 -8.26 6.95
N VAL A 10 20.22 -8.52 8.25
CA VAL A 10 19.36 -9.60 8.76
C VAL A 10 17.94 -9.08 8.74
N SER A 11 17.24 -9.28 7.65
CA SER A 11 15.81 -9.04 7.55
C SER A 11 15.10 -10.34 7.22
N LYS A 12 13.90 -10.52 7.73
CA LYS A 12 13.03 -11.65 7.39
C LYS A 12 12.57 -11.58 5.92
N THR A 13 12.74 -10.43 5.30
CA THR A 13 12.51 -10.19 3.87
C THR A 13 13.82 -10.27 3.11
N PRO A 14 13.82 -10.93 1.97
CA PRO A 14 14.99 -11.01 1.11
C PRO A 14 15.46 -9.59 0.72
N ASN A 15 16.77 -9.38 0.74
CA ASN A 15 17.35 -8.10 0.35
C ASN A 15 17.09 -7.85 -1.13
N THR A 16 16.39 -6.76 -1.47
CA THR A 16 15.95 -6.47 -2.84
C THR A 16 17.08 -6.40 -3.86
N SER A 17 18.30 -6.04 -3.43
CA SER A 17 19.47 -5.99 -4.30
C SER A 17 19.98 -7.38 -4.74
N SER A 18 19.84 -8.41 -3.91
CA SER A 18 20.25 -9.77 -4.26
C SER A 18 19.29 -10.46 -5.23
N PHE A 19 18.04 -10.04 -5.26
CA PHE A 19 17.02 -10.64 -6.13
C PHE A 19 17.11 -10.19 -7.60
N ASN A 20 17.51 -8.94 -7.85
CA ASN A 20 17.73 -8.45 -9.21
C ASN A 20 18.86 -9.20 -9.94
N GLU A 21 19.84 -9.70 -9.20
CA GLU A 21 20.95 -10.49 -9.75
C GLU A 21 20.56 -11.94 -10.09
N GLN A 22 19.45 -12.45 -9.52
CA GLN A 22 19.00 -13.84 -9.69
C GLN A 22 17.90 -14.03 -10.73
N GLY A 23 17.57 -13.02 -11.52
CA GLY A 23 16.55 -13.12 -12.58
C GLY A 23 15.11 -13.20 -12.05
N ILE A 24 14.85 -12.78 -10.82
CA ILE A 24 13.50 -12.70 -10.27
C ILE A 24 12.73 -11.60 -10.98
N ASN A 25 11.60 -11.97 -11.57
CA ASN A 25 10.69 -11.03 -12.25
C ASN A 25 9.91 -10.23 -11.20
N LYS A 26 10.55 -9.17 -10.70
CA LYS A 26 9.97 -8.19 -9.79
C LYS A 26 9.64 -6.91 -10.55
N ILE A 27 8.41 -6.43 -10.40
CA ILE A 27 8.00 -5.12 -10.88
C ILE A 27 8.10 -4.15 -9.70
N VAL A 28 8.74 -3.01 -9.92
CA VAL A 28 8.87 -1.95 -8.93
C VAL A 28 8.22 -0.69 -9.49
N ILE A 29 7.25 -0.15 -8.73
CA ILE A 29 6.58 1.11 -9.04
C ILE A 29 7.01 2.10 -7.95
N THR A 30 7.70 3.14 -8.36
CA THR A 30 8.20 4.17 -7.44
C THR A 30 7.13 5.22 -7.14
N LYS A 31 7.34 6.03 -6.09
CA LYS A 31 6.48 7.18 -5.78
C LYS A 31 6.35 8.13 -7.00
N GLN A 32 7.41 8.31 -7.76
CA GLN A 32 7.37 9.15 -8.94
C GLN A 32 6.48 8.56 -10.04
N ASP A 33 6.50 7.24 -10.23
CA ASP A 33 5.65 6.56 -11.20
C ASP A 33 4.18 6.65 -10.78
N ILE A 34 3.89 6.49 -9.48
CA ILE A 34 2.55 6.68 -8.91
C ILE A 34 2.04 8.10 -9.19
N LEU A 35 2.84 9.12 -8.89
CA LEU A 35 2.46 10.52 -9.11
C LEU A 35 2.25 10.83 -10.59
N LYS A 36 3.08 10.28 -11.48
CA LYS A 36 2.94 10.48 -12.95
C LYS A 36 1.72 9.78 -13.53
N SER A 37 1.29 8.67 -12.92
CA SER A 37 0.10 7.94 -13.40
C SER A 37 -1.21 8.68 -13.13
N GLY A 38 -1.21 9.65 -12.21
CA GLY A 38 -2.42 10.33 -11.75
C GLY A 38 -3.34 9.44 -10.91
N ALA A 39 -2.85 8.30 -10.44
CA ALA A 39 -3.60 7.37 -9.61
C ALA A 39 -4.03 8.04 -8.30
N ILE A 40 -5.24 7.72 -7.86
CA ILE A 40 -5.84 8.24 -6.63
C ILE A 40 -5.71 7.21 -5.51
N ASP A 41 -5.92 5.94 -5.84
CA ASP A 41 -5.83 4.81 -4.94
C ASP A 41 -4.84 3.75 -5.48
N ILE A 42 -4.64 2.70 -4.68
CA ILE A 42 -3.74 1.62 -5.05
C ILE A 42 -4.27 0.80 -6.23
N ASN A 43 -5.60 0.72 -6.39
CA ASN A 43 -6.22 -0.06 -7.45
C ASN A 43 -5.87 0.51 -8.82
N ASP A 44 -5.86 1.84 -8.95
CA ASP A 44 -5.47 2.52 -10.18
C ASP A 44 -4.03 2.22 -10.56
N VAL A 45 -3.14 2.16 -9.57
CA VAL A 45 -1.73 1.77 -9.79
C VAL A 45 -1.62 0.33 -10.26
N LEU A 46 -2.35 -0.58 -9.62
CA LEU A 46 -2.24 -2.02 -9.88
C LEU A 46 -2.93 -2.42 -11.19
N LYS A 47 -3.97 -1.70 -11.64
CA LYS A 47 -4.61 -1.87 -12.96
C LYS A 47 -3.63 -1.70 -14.13
N LEU A 48 -2.55 -0.94 -13.94
CA LEU A 48 -1.53 -0.75 -14.96
C LEU A 48 -0.60 -1.96 -15.12
N ILE A 49 -0.70 -2.95 -14.26
CA ILE A 49 0.21 -4.10 -14.23
C ILE A 49 -0.37 -5.29 -15.01
N PRO A 50 0.22 -5.69 -16.15
CA PRO A 50 -0.26 -6.82 -16.91
C PRO A 50 -0.35 -8.10 -16.07
N GLY A 51 -1.48 -8.81 -16.15
CA GLY A 51 -1.71 -10.08 -15.45
C GLY A 51 -2.10 -9.93 -13.99
N LEU A 52 -2.52 -8.74 -13.58
CA LEU A 52 -3.32 -8.50 -12.39
C LEU A 52 -4.72 -8.08 -12.84
N ASP A 53 -5.73 -8.85 -12.47
CA ASP A 53 -7.13 -8.54 -12.70
C ASP A 53 -7.73 -8.03 -11.39
N ILE A 54 -8.39 -6.86 -11.44
CA ILE A 54 -8.91 -6.18 -10.26
C ILE A 54 -10.42 -6.15 -10.34
N PHE A 55 -11.05 -6.66 -9.31
CA PHE A 55 -12.49 -6.59 -9.12
C PHE A 55 -12.81 -5.73 -7.90
N GLN A 56 -13.53 -4.65 -8.13
CA GLN A 56 -14.01 -3.70 -7.11
C GLN A 56 -15.52 -3.76 -7.04
N SER A 57 -16.08 -3.96 -5.85
CA SER A 57 -17.52 -4.17 -5.65
C SER A 57 -18.34 -2.91 -5.83
N GLY A 58 -17.73 -1.75 -5.87
CA GLY A 58 -18.40 -0.46 -5.99
C GLY A 58 -17.43 0.70 -6.11
N GLN A 59 -17.71 1.78 -5.40
CA GLN A 59 -16.93 3.01 -5.44
C GLN A 59 -15.59 2.90 -4.66
N MET A 60 -14.83 3.99 -4.63
CA MET A 60 -13.57 4.09 -3.87
C MET A 60 -13.80 3.70 -2.40
N GLY A 61 -12.91 2.90 -1.85
CA GLY A 61 -12.96 2.42 -0.46
C GLY A 61 -13.80 1.15 -0.26
N GLN A 62 -14.57 0.71 -1.25
CA GLN A 62 -15.32 -0.55 -1.19
C GLN A 62 -14.43 -1.75 -1.50
N GLN A 63 -14.90 -2.92 -1.07
CA GLN A 63 -14.14 -4.17 -1.16
C GLN A 63 -13.55 -4.37 -2.56
N THR A 64 -12.24 -4.60 -2.58
CA THR A 64 -11.49 -4.79 -3.81
C THR A 64 -10.61 -6.02 -3.69
N SER A 65 -10.75 -6.93 -4.64
CA SER A 65 -9.98 -8.17 -4.76
C SER A 65 -9.06 -8.12 -5.96
N ILE A 66 -7.88 -8.71 -5.84
CA ILE A 66 -6.91 -8.82 -6.93
C ILE A 66 -6.67 -10.29 -7.26
N PHE A 67 -6.75 -10.61 -8.54
CA PHE A 67 -6.51 -11.94 -9.09
C PHE A 67 -5.24 -11.88 -9.93
N SER A 68 -4.24 -12.66 -9.54
CA SER A 68 -2.97 -12.71 -10.27
C SER A 68 -2.97 -13.92 -11.21
N ARG A 69 -2.97 -13.66 -12.52
CA ARG A 69 -2.92 -14.73 -13.56
C ARG A 69 -4.04 -15.78 -13.41
N GLY A 70 -5.24 -15.35 -13.03
CA GLY A 70 -6.40 -16.24 -12.86
C GLY A 70 -6.38 -17.11 -11.58
N SER A 71 -5.48 -16.82 -10.63
CA SER A 71 -5.51 -17.45 -9.31
C SER A 71 -6.54 -16.80 -8.41
N GLU A 72 -6.95 -17.46 -7.34
CA GLU A 72 -7.80 -16.90 -6.28
C GLU A 72 -7.12 -15.70 -5.61
N SER A 73 -7.92 -14.72 -5.17
CA SER A 73 -7.42 -13.48 -4.58
C SER A 73 -6.65 -13.71 -3.27
N ASN A 74 -7.05 -14.70 -2.47
CA ASN A 74 -6.36 -15.12 -1.24
C ASN A 74 -4.99 -15.77 -1.47
N HIS A 75 -4.66 -16.13 -2.72
CA HIS A 75 -3.35 -16.67 -3.08
C HIS A 75 -2.28 -15.58 -3.28
N THR A 76 -2.66 -14.32 -3.18
CA THR A 76 -1.74 -13.19 -3.25
C THR A 76 -1.40 -12.70 -1.84
N LEU A 77 -0.14 -12.81 -1.45
CA LEU A 77 0.32 -12.30 -0.17
C LEU A 77 0.52 -10.78 -0.26
N VAL A 78 -0.06 -10.05 0.68
CA VAL A 78 0.10 -8.60 0.77
C VAL A 78 0.97 -8.25 1.97
N LEU A 79 1.96 -7.42 1.73
CA LEU A 79 2.97 -7.06 2.70
C LEU A 79 3.03 -5.54 2.86
N LEU A 80 3.27 -5.08 4.08
CA LEU A 80 3.66 -3.72 4.39
C LEU A 80 5.07 -3.74 4.98
N ASN A 81 6.04 -3.16 4.28
CA ASN A 81 7.45 -3.22 4.65
C ASN A 81 7.95 -4.65 4.94
N GLY A 82 7.41 -5.63 4.20
CA GLY A 82 7.77 -7.04 4.35
C GLY A 82 7.01 -7.80 5.44
N ILE A 83 6.08 -7.18 6.14
CA ILE A 83 5.21 -7.81 7.14
C ILE A 83 3.86 -8.09 6.50
N ALA A 84 3.37 -9.32 6.61
CA ALA A 84 2.07 -9.73 6.06
C ALA A 84 0.94 -8.95 6.73
N ILE A 85 0.04 -8.40 5.90
CA ILE A 85 -1.14 -7.64 6.33
C ILE A 85 -2.46 -8.23 5.80
N ASN A 86 -2.43 -9.43 5.25
CA ASN A 86 -3.66 -10.16 4.92
C ASN A 86 -4.53 -10.32 6.17
N ASP A 87 -5.84 -10.22 6.00
CA ASP A 87 -6.78 -10.29 7.12
C ASP A 87 -6.85 -11.73 7.68
N GLN A 88 -6.31 -11.91 8.89
CA GLN A 88 -6.31 -13.20 9.58
C GLN A 88 -7.67 -13.52 10.22
N SER A 89 -8.62 -12.59 10.23
CA SER A 89 -9.97 -12.80 10.76
C SER A 89 -10.91 -13.42 9.73
N THR A 90 -10.57 -13.36 8.46
CA THR A 90 -11.32 -14.01 7.39
C THR A 90 -10.89 -15.46 7.22
N THR A 91 -11.81 -16.33 6.83
CA THR A 91 -11.55 -17.77 6.63
C THR A 91 -10.44 -18.03 5.60
N ASP A 92 -10.36 -17.16 4.60
CA ASP A 92 -9.48 -17.34 3.44
C ASP A 92 -8.22 -16.45 3.48
N GLY A 93 -8.07 -15.61 4.52
CA GLY A 93 -6.92 -14.70 4.63
C GLY A 93 -6.89 -13.64 3.52
N LEU A 94 -8.07 -13.21 3.04
CA LEU A 94 -8.22 -12.24 1.98
C LEU A 94 -7.72 -10.86 2.41
N HIS A 95 -7.06 -10.15 1.50
CA HIS A 95 -6.74 -8.73 1.69
C HIS A 95 -7.73 -7.86 0.90
N ASP A 96 -8.28 -6.85 1.57
CA ASP A 96 -9.15 -5.86 0.94
C ASP A 96 -8.33 -4.65 0.48
N PHE A 97 -8.05 -4.57 -0.82
CA PHE A 97 -7.29 -3.49 -1.44
C PHE A 97 -8.08 -2.16 -1.53
N GLY A 98 -9.38 -2.18 -1.32
CA GLY A 98 -10.19 -0.98 -1.24
C GLY A 98 -9.82 -0.07 -0.07
N GLN A 99 -9.16 -0.63 0.94
CA GLN A 99 -8.68 0.11 2.10
C GLN A 99 -7.28 0.70 1.94
N ASP A 100 -6.59 0.41 0.84
CA ASP A 100 -5.21 0.84 0.62
C ASP A 100 -5.16 2.11 -0.23
N PHE A 101 -4.62 3.16 0.34
CA PHE A 101 -4.44 4.46 -0.29
C PHE A 101 -2.95 4.76 -0.46
N ILE A 102 -2.61 5.48 -1.53
CA ILE A 102 -1.23 5.64 -2.01
C ILE A 102 -0.39 6.71 -1.28
N GLN A 103 -1.01 7.54 -0.45
CA GLN A 103 -0.40 8.76 0.07
C GLN A 103 0.86 8.51 0.90
N THR A 104 0.84 7.47 1.74
CA THR A 104 1.99 7.12 2.59
C THR A 104 2.98 6.16 1.93
N ILE A 105 2.62 5.59 0.76
CA ILE A 105 3.42 4.60 0.03
C ILE A 105 4.53 5.30 -0.76
N GLN A 106 5.75 4.78 -0.66
CA GLN A 106 6.92 5.25 -1.42
C GLN A 106 7.22 4.36 -2.61
N GLN A 107 6.87 3.08 -2.52
CA GLN A 107 7.16 2.11 -3.55
C GLN A 107 6.21 0.93 -3.42
N VAL A 108 5.82 0.36 -4.54
CA VAL A 108 5.09 -0.91 -4.61
C VAL A 108 5.96 -1.92 -5.33
N GLU A 109 6.19 -3.06 -4.70
CA GLU A 109 6.93 -4.18 -5.27
C GLU A 109 5.98 -5.33 -5.55
N ILE A 110 6.00 -5.85 -6.76
CA ILE A 110 5.10 -6.93 -7.19
C ILE A 110 5.94 -8.12 -7.64
N TYR A 111 5.76 -9.24 -6.97
CA TYR A 111 6.40 -10.52 -7.23
C TYR A 111 5.38 -11.47 -7.82
N LYS A 112 5.51 -11.84 -9.09
CA LYS A 112 4.52 -12.65 -9.80
C LYS A 112 4.88 -14.14 -9.79
N GLY A 113 3.88 -14.98 -9.56
CA GLY A 113 4.00 -16.44 -9.67
C GLY A 113 5.02 -17.00 -8.69
N SER A 114 5.87 -17.92 -9.15
CA SER A 114 6.87 -18.62 -8.34
C SER A 114 7.87 -17.71 -7.60
N ASN A 115 7.98 -16.45 -8.02
CA ASN A 115 8.81 -15.47 -7.31
C ASN A 115 8.24 -15.10 -5.93
N GLY A 116 6.96 -15.38 -5.69
CA GLY A 116 6.33 -15.28 -4.38
C GLY A 116 6.78 -16.35 -3.39
N ALA A 117 7.37 -17.46 -3.84
CA ALA A 117 7.75 -18.59 -3.00
C ALA A 117 8.69 -18.22 -1.84
N HIS A 118 9.50 -17.17 -2.01
CA HIS A 118 10.35 -16.64 -0.96
C HIS A 118 9.60 -16.10 0.26
N PHE A 119 8.33 -15.76 0.09
CA PHE A 119 7.46 -15.23 1.14
C PHE A 119 6.63 -16.31 1.84
N GLY A 120 6.77 -17.56 1.41
CA GLY A 120 6.10 -18.70 2.02
C GLY A 120 4.81 -19.15 1.31
N PRO A 121 4.06 -20.07 1.94
CA PRO A 121 2.96 -20.79 1.28
C PRO A 121 1.75 -19.88 0.92
N SER A 122 1.59 -18.76 1.58
CA SER A 122 0.49 -17.81 1.31
C SER A 122 0.71 -16.97 0.04
N ALA A 123 1.87 -17.09 -0.61
CA ALA A 123 2.23 -16.33 -1.81
C ALA A 123 2.23 -17.20 -3.08
N ILE A 124 1.25 -18.08 -3.24
CA ILE A 124 1.16 -19.03 -4.36
C ILE A 124 1.07 -18.29 -5.70
N ALA A 125 0.24 -17.27 -5.78
CA ALA A 125 0.07 -16.43 -6.96
C ALA A 125 1.11 -15.31 -7.09
N GLY A 126 1.79 -15.02 -5.98
CA GLY A 126 2.78 -13.95 -5.88
C GLY A 126 2.63 -13.16 -4.60
N ALA A 127 3.36 -12.04 -4.53
CA ALA A 127 3.28 -11.12 -3.41
C ALA A 127 3.28 -9.66 -3.88
N ILE A 128 2.57 -8.80 -3.15
CA ILE A 128 2.56 -7.35 -3.32
C ILE A 128 3.08 -6.75 -2.03
N ASN A 129 4.16 -5.97 -2.10
CA ASN A 129 4.78 -5.36 -0.92
C ASN A 129 4.72 -3.83 -1.03
N PHE A 130 4.00 -3.22 -0.12
CA PHE A 130 3.93 -1.77 0.04
C PHE A 130 5.09 -1.30 0.90
N ILE A 131 5.89 -0.39 0.38
CA ILE A 131 7.03 0.20 1.09
C ILE A 131 6.67 1.61 1.51
N THR A 132 6.75 1.88 2.80
CA THR A 132 6.49 3.20 3.40
C THR A 132 7.76 3.83 3.99
N ASP A 133 8.91 3.57 3.38
CA ASP A 133 10.22 3.98 3.91
C ASP A 133 10.35 5.50 4.06
N ILE A 134 11.41 5.94 4.72
CA ILE A 134 11.67 7.36 4.97
C ILE A 134 11.81 8.09 3.64
N ASP A 135 11.05 9.16 3.50
CA ASP A 135 11.23 10.16 2.48
C ASP A 135 11.93 11.37 3.12
N TYR A 136 13.08 11.74 2.59
CA TYR A 136 13.88 12.85 3.13
C TYR A 136 13.42 14.22 2.64
N ILE A 137 12.43 14.27 1.76
CA ILE A 137 11.84 15.52 1.27
C ILE A 137 10.59 15.83 2.10
N ASN A 138 10.63 16.93 2.84
CA ASN A 138 9.46 17.40 3.58
C ASN A 138 8.45 17.97 2.59
N THR A 139 7.24 17.43 2.61
CA THR A 139 6.17 17.83 1.71
C THR A 139 4.86 18.01 2.45
N TYR A 140 4.08 18.97 1.97
CA TYR A 140 2.67 19.15 2.32
C TYR A 140 1.93 19.26 1.02
N SER A 141 0.94 18.41 0.81
CA SER A 141 0.15 18.43 -0.41
C SER A 141 -1.33 18.46 -0.11
N VAL A 142 -2.05 19.18 -0.94
CA VAL A 142 -3.50 19.20 -0.97
C VAL A 142 -3.89 18.87 -2.40
N SER A 143 -4.65 17.82 -2.58
CA SER A 143 -5.16 17.42 -3.89
C SER A 143 -6.68 17.43 -3.85
N GLY A 144 -7.28 17.88 -4.92
CA GLY A 144 -8.72 17.86 -5.10
C GLY A 144 -9.04 17.57 -6.57
N PHE A 145 -9.93 16.61 -6.81
CA PHE A 145 -10.37 16.28 -8.17
C PHE A 145 -11.66 16.99 -8.51
N ASN A 146 -12.47 17.26 -7.48
CA ASN A 146 -13.67 18.07 -7.50
C ASN A 146 -14.00 18.48 -6.06
N PHE A 147 -15.10 19.21 -5.84
CA PHE A 147 -15.52 19.64 -4.49
C PHE A 147 -15.84 18.47 -3.54
N LYS A 148 -16.03 17.26 -4.07
CA LYS A 148 -16.40 16.06 -3.33
C LYS A 148 -15.22 15.16 -3.00
N ASN A 149 -14.10 15.26 -3.73
CA ASN A 149 -12.95 14.37 -3.61
C ASN A 149 -11.70 15.16 -3.27
N ASN A 150 -11.21 15.02 -2.04
CA ASN A 150 -10.10 15.78 -1.52
C ASN A 150 -9.12 14.89 -0.76
N SER A 151 -7.84 15.19 -0.87
CA SER A 151 -6.83 14.61 0.00
C SER A 151 -5.91 15.68 0.58
N PHE A 152 -5.48 15.44 1.80
CA PHE A 152 -4.40 16.18 2.44
C PHE A 152 -3.35 15.18 2.90
N ASP A 153 -2.10 15.43 2.53
CA ASP A 153 -0.98 14.59 2.95
C ASP A 153 0.17 15.44 3.44
N THR A 154 0.91 14.88 4.38
CA THR A 154 2.11 15.46 4.92
C THR A 154 3.19 14.43 5.09
N ASN A 155 4.41 14.82 4.76
CA ASN A 155 5.62 14.07 5.04
C ASN A 155 6.62 15.00 5.71
N TYR A 156 7.05 14.64 6.91
CA TYR A 156 8.03 15.38 7.67
C TYR A 156 9.14 14.47 8.15
N THR A 157 10.39 14.82 7.82
CA THR A 157 11.57 14.07 8.24
C THR A 157 12.50 14.97 9.04
N LYS A 158 12.95 14.47 10.18
CA LYS A 158 13.94 15.10 11.03
C LYS A 158 15.13 14.15 11.22
N ILE A 159 16.31 14.66 10.97
CA ILE A 159 17.58 13.99 11.28
C ILE A 159 18.17 14.68 12.50
N ASN A 160 18.59 13.89 13.48
CA ASN A 160 19.19 14.38 14.72
C ASN A 160 20.69 14.06 14.72
N ASP A 161 21.49 14.88 15.43
CA ASP A 161 22.95 14.73 15.59
C ASP A 161 23.38 13.37 16.15
N ASN A 162 22.47 12.66 16.84
CA ASN A 162 22.70 11.31 17.36
C ASN A 162 22.38 10.18 16.35
N ASN A 163 22.40 10.44 15.05
CA ASN A 163 22.10 9.48 13.97
C ASN A 163 20.70 8.87 14.03
N TRP A 164 19.73 9.60 14.59
CA TRP A 164 18.32 9.26 14.47
C TRP A 164 17.73 9.94 13.24
N HIS A 165 17.07 9.15 12.40
CA HIS A 165 16.23 9.61 11.31
C HIS A 165 14.80 9.32 11.69
N LEU A 166 14.02 10.34 11.91
CA LEU A 166 12.61 10.26 12.29
C LEU A 166 11.76 10.80 11.15
N ASN A 167 10.78 10.02 10.73
CA ASN A 167 9.88 10.41 9.67
C ASN A 167 8.43 10.21 10.11
N PHE A 168 7.62 11.21 9.88
CA PHE A 168 6.17 11.21 10.06
C PHE A 168 5.50 11.39 8.70
N LYS A 169 4.56 10.52 8.38
CA LYS A 169 3.64 10.70 7.25
C LYS A 169 2.21 10.63 7.78
N GLY A 170 1.41 11.58 7.37
CA GLY A 170 -0.02 11.64 7.67
C GLY A 170 -0.81 11.88 6.41
N SER A 171 -1.98 11.27 6.30
CA SER A 171 -2.86 11.45 5.16
C SER A 171 -4.31 11.37 5.59
N VAL A 172 -5.12 12.23 4.99
CA VAL A 172 -6.58 12.19 5.06
C VAL A 172 -7.10 12.25 3.64
N VAL A 173 -7.93 11.28 3.28
CA VAL A 173 -8.61 11.25 1.98
C VAL A 173 -10.10 11.21 2.24
N GLN A 174 -10.85 12.04 1.53
CA GLN A 174 -12.30 12.02 1.49
C GLN A 174 -12.76 11.95 0.04
N SER A 175 -13.66 11.03 -0.24
CA SER A 175 -14.31 10.89 -1.53
C SER A 175 -15.81 10.79 -1.32
N GLU A 176 -16.56 11.51 -2.12
CA GLU A 176 -18.03 11.39 -2.21
C GLU A 176 -18.38 11.15 -3.67
N THR A 177 -19.14 10.12 -3.92
CA THR A 177 -19.65 9.75 -5.24
C THR A 177 -21.16 9.64 -5.19
N ASP A 178 -21.80 9.72 -6.33
CA ASP A 178 -23.23 9.51 -6.41
C ASP A 178 -23.54 8.03 -6.14
N SER A 179 -24.70 7.74 -5.53
CA SER A 179 -25.13 6.36 -5.23
C SER A 179 -25.10 5.48 -6.48
N ALA A 180 -24.62 4.25 -6.33
CA ALA A 180 -24.64 3.24 -7.40
C ALA A 180 -26.07 2.76 -7.72
N ILE A 181 -27.02 2.96 -6.79
CA ILE A 181 -28.43 2.60 -7.00
C ILE A 181 -29.16 3.77 -7.66
N ALA A 182 -29.79 3.53 -8.83
CA ALA A 182 -30.43 4.55 -9.65
C ALA A 182 -31.58 5.32 -8.96
N LYS A 183 -32.08 4.89 -7.81
CA LYS A 183 -33.11 5.52 -7.00
C LYS A 183 -32.64 5.95 -5.62
N GLY A 184 -31.36 5.74 -5.29
CA GLY A 184 -30.77 6.17 -4.02
C GLY A 184 -30.62 7.70 -3.98
N ASN A 185 -31.06 8.33 -2.90
CA ASN A 185 -30.84 9.76 -2.63
C ASN A 185 -29.62 9.99 -1.72
N GLU A 186 -28.88 8.95 -1.39
CA GLU A 186 -27.68 9.01 -0.58
C GLU A 186 -26.45 9.06 -1.46
N ASN A 187 -25.40 9.70 -0.98
CA ASN A 187 -24.11 9.70 -1.63
C ASN A 187 -23.27 8.60 -1.01
N ASP A 188 -22.67 7.77 -1.86
CA ASP A 188 -21.62 6.83 -1.43
C ASP A 188 -20.35 7.62 -1.15
N GLY A 189 -19.68 7.29 -0.06
CA GLY A 189 -18.49 8.01 0.32
C GLY A 189 -17.44 7.08 0.92
N ALA A 190 -16.20 7.53 0.82
CA ALA A 190 -15.08 6.90 1.53
C ALA A 190 -14.28 7.95 2.27
N ARG A 191 -13.88 7.62 3.49
CA ARG A 191 -12.94 8.42 4.29
C ARG A 191 -11.82 7.52 4.74
N ASN A 192 -10.60 7.93 4.46
CA ASN A 192 -9.41 7.23 4.89
C ASN A 192 -8.52 8.16 5.69
N PHE A 193 -8.03 7.65 6.81
CA PHE A 193 -7.04 8.31 7.64
C PHE A 193 -5.86 7.37 7.82
N GLN A 194 -4.65 7.85 7.53
CA GLN A 194 -3.42 7.06 7.66
C GLN A 194 -2.37 7.83 8.45
N ILE A 195 -1.66 7.12 9.30
CA ILE A 195 -0.44 7.60 9.97
C ILE A 195 0.65 6.55 9.77
N ASN A 196 1.83 7.01 9.41
CA ASN A 196 3.03 6.20 9.36
C ASN A 196 4.18 6.95 10.07
N LEU A 197 4.78 6.27 11.04
CA LEU A 197 5.94 6.75 11.78
C LEU A 197 7.11 5.80 11.52
N ASN A 198 8.19 6.32 10.98
CA ASN A 198 9.42 5.57 10.79
C ASN A 198 10.52 6.15 11.67
N ALA A 199 11.26 5.28 12.32
CA ALA A 199 12.44 5.65 13.09
C ALA A 199 13.60 4.73 12.67
N ILE A 200 14.71 5.34 12.25
CA ILE A 200 15.94 4.64 11.94
C ILE A 200 17.04 5.21 12.82
N LYS A 201 17.81 4.34 13.46
CA LYS A 201 19.03 4.71 14.18
C LYS A 201 20.18 3.88 13.67
N TRP A 202 21.24 4.54 13.23
CA TRP A 202 22.52 3.89 12.98
C TRP A 202 23.28 3.76 14.30
N ILE A 203 23.49 2.53 14.77
CA ILE A 203 24.23 2.24 16.00
C ILE A 203 25.72 2.26 15.70
N ASN A 204 26.11 1.68 14.54
CA ASN A 204 27.43 1.72 13.97
C ASN A 204 27.35 1.52 12.44
N GLU A 205 28.48 1.43 11.74
CA GLU A 205 28.51 1.28 10.28
C GLU A 205 27.81 0.01 9.77
N ASN A 206 27.71 -1.04 10.61
CA ASN A 206 27.18 -2.35 10.24
C ASN A 206 25.82 -2.66 10.89
N LEU A 207 25.37 -1.85 11.85
CA LEU A 207 24.15 -2.13 12.60
C LEU A 207 23.22 -0.91 12.60
N LYS A 208 22.03 -1.11 12.11
CA LYS A 208 20.94 -0.13 12.20
C LYS A 208 19.71 -0.73 12.87
N PHE A 209 19.06 0.06 13.69
CA PHE A 209 17.72 -0.20 14.19
C PHE A 209 16.71 0.50 13.29
N LYS A 210 15.65 -0.21 12.89
CA LYS A 210 14.52 0.36 12.15
C LYS A 210 13.24 -0.04 12.86
N SER A 211 12.38 0.95 13.08
CA SER A 211 11.02 0.76 13.61
C SER A 211 10.03 1.49 12.71
N THR A 212 8.90 0.85 12.45
CA THR A 212 7.79 1.44 11.73
C THR A 212 6.51 1.20 12.52
N LEU A 213 5.75 2.28 12.77
CA LEU A 213 4.38 2.21 13.26
C LEU A 213 3.47 2.69 12.15
N TYR A 214 2.51 1.86 11.78
CA TYR A 214 1.52 2.18 10.76
C TYR A 214 0.12 2.00 11.33
N SER A 215 -0.74 2.96 11.07
CA SER A 215 -2.16 2.89 11.42
C SER A 215 -2.97 3.43 10.27
N ARG A 216 -4.06 2.74 9.95
CA ARG A 216 -5.06 3.21 8.99
C ARG A 216 -6.46 3.03 9.57
N ASN A 217 -7.36 3.90 9.17
CA ASN A 217 -8.78 3.78 9.42
C ASN A 217 -9.53 4.18 8.16
N THR A 218 -10.28 3.24 7.59
CA THR A 218 -11.09 3.46 6.40
C THR A 218 -12.55 3.25 6.76
N LYS A 219 -13.40 4.18 6.33
CA LYS A 219 -14.85 4.05 6.36
C LYS A 219 -15.35 4.23 4.95
N ALA A 220 -16.16 3.30 4.49
CA ALA A 220 -16.84 3.37 3.21
C ALA A 220 -18.35 3.18 3.44
N ASP A 221 -19.13 3.99 2.79
CA ASP A 221 -20.58 3.88 2.83
C ASP A 221 -21.01 2.83 1.78
N TYR A 222 -21.99 2.01 2.13
CA TYR A 222 -22.49 0.95 1.27
C TYR A 222 -23.98 1.21 1.01
N ASP A 223 -24.38 1.05 -0.23
CA ASP A 223 -25.80 0.95 -0.55
C ASP A 223 -26.40 -0.27 0.18
N GLY A 224 -27.45 -0.05 0.94
CA GLY A 224 -28.23 -1.15 1.54
C GLY A 224 -28.82 -2.03 0.44
N SER A 225 -29.04 -3.31 0.75
CA SER A 225 -29.77 -4.18 -0.20
C SER A 225 -31.17 -3.60 -0.46
N ALA A 226 -31.61 -3.61 -1.72
CA ALA A 226 -32.90 -3.08 -2.15
C ALA A 226 -34.14 -3.63 -1.40
N SER A 227 -33.95 -4.58 -0.51
CA SER A 227 -35.00 -5.14 0.37
C SER A 227 -35.38 -4.26 1.56
N ASN A 228 -34.62 -3.20 1.87
CA ASN A 228 -34.88 -2.33 3.02
C ASN A 228 -35.55 -0.99 2.65
N GLU A 229 -35.83 -0.74 1.36
CA GLU A 229 -36.49 0.50 0.90
C GLU A 229 -38.03 0.46 0.88
N THR A 230 -38.65 -0.55 1.49
CA THR A 230 -40.09 -0.61 1.69
C THR A 230 -40.41 -0.51 3.16
N GLY A 231 -40.30 0.68 3.72
CA GLY A 231 -40.73 1.02 5.03
C GLY A 231 -41.21 2.46 5.08
#